data_87b02719ff415dc79a239d64f8f62853
#
_entry.id   87b02719ff415dc79a239d64f8f62853
#
_cell.length_a   1.000
_cell.length_b   1.000
_cell.length_c   1.000
_cell.angle_alpha   90.00
_cell.angle_beta   90.00
_cell.angle_gamma   90.00
#
_symmetry.space_group_name_H-M   'P 1'
#
loop_
_entity.id
_entity.type
_entity.pdbx_description
1 polymer ?
#
loop_
_entity_poly.entity_id
_entity_poly.type
_entity_poly.pdbx_seq_one_letter_code
_entity_poly.pdbx_strand_id
1 'polypeptide(L)'
;MPRAGGEKRGNNQDRRRRKEWMLVHFGNGETVPCFHCDSRLDYDSVEADRIVPGGAYRRENVQPSCRSCNSSRGNNASWVSPRMAAVTV
;
A
#
# COMPACT_ATOMS: atom_id res chain seq x y z
N MET A 1 16.27 13.23 18.26
CA MET A 1 15.59 12.30 19.12
C MET A 1 14.64 11.40 18.37
N PRO A 2 14.87 10.13 18.40
CA PRO A 2 14.01 9.22 17.68
C PRO A 2 12.64 9.12 18.35
N ARG A 3 11.66 8.95 17.53
CA ARG A 3 10.31 8.77 18.01
C ARG A 3 9.88 7.33 17.76
N ALA A 4 9.19 6.77 18.72
CA ALA A 4 8.78 5.39 18.61
C ALA A 4 7.96 5.13 17.34
N GLY A 5 7.10 6.07 17.00
CA GLY A 5 6.27 5.89 15.82
C GLY A 5 7.01 6.05 14.49
N GLY A 6 8.15 6.73 14.50
CA GLY A 6 8.87 7.02 13.28
C GLY A 6 9.46 5.80 12.62
N GLU A 7 9.84 4.84 13.40
CA GLU A 7 10.53 3.67 12.88
C GLU A 7 9.64 2.81 12.01
N LYS A 8 8.33 2.87 12.20
CA LYS A 8 7.42 2.00 11.48
C LYS A 8 7.30 2.36 10.01
N ARG A 9 7.44 3.63 9.70
CA ARG A 9 7.37 4.09 8.32
C ARG A 9 8.73 4.30 7.71
N GLY A 10 9.73 4.53 8.55
CA GLY A 10 11.03 4.94 8.09
C GLY A 10 11.05 6.41 7.72
N ASN A 11 12.10 6.87 7.10
CA ASN A 11 12.25 8.25 6.67
C ASN A 11 11.77 8.41 5.23
N ASN A 12 11.94 9.60 4.67
CA ASN A 12 11.50 9.89 3.31
C ASN A 12 12.20 8.99 2.28
N GLN A 13 13.46 8.68 2.52
CA GLN A 13 14.21 7.84 1.60
C GLN A 13 13.67 6.41 1.62
N ASP A 14 13.30 5.91 2.79
CA ASP A 14 12.72 4.58 2.91
C ASP A 14 11.38 4.51 2.19
N ARG A 15 10.59 5.57 2.32
CA ARG A 15 9.30 5.64 1.65
C ARG A 15 9.45 5.67 0.14
N ARG A 16 10.44 6.40 -0.35
CA ARG A 16 10.74 6.47 -1.78
C ARG A 16 11.14 5.12 -2.31
N ARG A 17 12.04 4.45 -1.61
CA ARG A 17 12.51 3.12 -2.01
C ARG A 17 11.37 2.11 -2.02
N ARG A 18 10.48 2.23 -1.06
CA ARG A 18 9.32 1.34 -0.97
C ARG A 18 8.40 1.53 -2.15
N LYS A 19 8.12 2.78 -2.51
CA LYS A 19 7.29 3.08 -3.68
C LYS A 19 7.92 2.55 -4.96
N GLU A 20 9.20 2.81 -5.14
CA GLU A 20 9.92 2.34 -6.31
C GLU A 20 9.89 0.82 -6.39
N TRP A 21 10.10 0.17 -5.27
CA TRP A 21 10.07 -1.28 -5.23
C TRP A 21 8.70 -1.83 -5.63
N MET A 22 7.63 -1.19 -5.14
CA MET A 22 6.28 -1.64 -5.47
C MET A 22 5.98 -1.46 -6.95
N LEU A 23 6.43 -0.36 -7.54
CA LEU A 23 6.20 -0.13 -8.96
C LEU A 23 6.87 -1.22 -9.82
N VAL A 24 8.05 -1.63 -9.43
CA VAL A 24 8.79 -2.66 -10.16
C VAL A 24 8.22 -4.04 -9.87
N HIS A 25 7.98 -4.33 -8.61
CA HIS A 25 7.60 -5.68 -8.19
C HIS A 25 6.16 -6.03 -8.57
N PHE A 26 5.25 -5.08 -8.43
CA PHE A 26 3.83 -5.33 -8.69
C PHE A 26 3.35 -4.74 -10.01
N GLY A 27 4.16 -3.92 -10.67
CA GLY A 27 3.77 -3.24 -11.90
C GLY A 27 4.86 -3.30 -12.95
N ASN A 28 4.92 -2.26 -13.78
CA ASN A 28 5.86 -2.20 -14.89
C ASN A 28 7.04 -1.25 -14.65
N GLY A 29 7.22 -0.80 -13.41
CA GLY A 29 8.29 0.14 -13.08
C GLY A 29 7.84 1.59 -13.08
N GLU A 30 6.75 1.90 -13.77
CA GLU A 30 6.21 3.26 -13.84
C GLU A 30 4.81 3.35 -13.26
N THR A 31 4.01 2.33 -13.49
CA THR A 31 2.66 2.27 -12.95
C THR A 31 2.39 0.91 -12.36
N VAL A 32 1.38 0.85 -11.49
CA VAL A 32 1.01 -0.37 -10.81
C VAL A 32 -0.48 -0.31 -10.52
N PRO A 33 -1.21 -1.44 -10.64
CA PRO A 33 -2.62 -1.43 -10.25
C PRO A 33 -2.76 -1.43 -8.74
N CYS A 34 -3.80 -0.76 -8.25
CA CYS A 34 -4.16 -0.86 -6.84
C CYS A 34 -4.53 -2.31 -6.56
N PHE A 35 -3.98 -2.86 -5.49
CA PHE A 35 -4.25 -4.24 -5.12
C PHE A 35 -5.75 -4.48 -4.89
N HIS A 36 -6.46 -3.45 -4.41
CA HIS A 36 -7.85 -3.61 -4.00
C HIS A 36 -8.87 -3.29 -5.10
N CYS A 37 -8.60 -2.30 -5.95
CA CYS A 37 -9.59 -1.86 -6.91
C CYS A 37 -9.08 -1.79 -8.35
N ASP A 38 -7.83 -2.12 -8.58
CA ASP A 38 -7.19 -2.12 -9.90
C ASP A 38 -7.04 -0.73 -10.55
N SER A 39 -7.28 0.34 -9.81
CA SER A 39 -7.00 1.67 -10.33
C SER A 39 -5.51 1.78 -10.64
N ARG A 40 -5.18 2.42 -11.75
CA ARG A 40 -3.79 2.57 -12.13
C ARG A 40 -3.13 3.66 -11.30
N LEU A 41 -2.00 3.31 -10.69
CA LEU A 41 -1.28 4.21 -9.80
C LEU A 41 0.12 4.46 -10.35
N ASP A 42 0.66 5.64 -10.07
CA ASP A 42 2.03 5.95 -10.40
C ASP A 42 2.79 6.22 -9.10
N TYR A 43 4.03 6.70 -9.23
CA TYR A 43 4.86 6.97 -8.07
C TYR A 43 4.18 7.92 -7.08
N ASP A 44 3.48 8.92 -7.60
CA ASP A 44 2.86 9.93 -6.74
C ASP A 44 1.59 9.43 -6.06
N SER A 45 0.86 8.53 -6.70
CA SER A 45 -0.44 8.10 -6.20
C SER A 45 -0.41 6.75 -5.46
N VAL A 46 0.65 5.97 -5.63
CA VAL A 46 0.72 4.67 -4.96
C VAL A 46 1.01 4.84 -3.47
N GLU A 47 0.30 4.11 -2.64
CA GLU A 47 0.55 4.08 -1.20
C GLU A 47 0.86 2.66 -0.78
N ALA A 48 1.68 2.55 0.25
CA ALA A 48 2.03 1.25 0.81
C ALA A 48 0.95 0.85 1.81
N ASP A 49 0.23 -0.19 1.49
CA ASP A 49 -0.78 -0.76 2.36
C ASP A 49 -0.17 -1.97 3.06
N ARG A 50 -0.20 -1.99 4.38
CA ARG A 50 0.34 -3.14 5.09
C ARG A 50 -0.63 -4.30 5.03
N ILE A 51 -0.14 -5.44 4.57
CA ILE A 51 -0.95 -6.64 4.47
C ILE A 51 -1.44 -7.03 5.86
N VAL A 52 -0.53 -7.03 6.84
CA VAL A 52 -0.89 -7.24 8.23
C VAL A 52 -0.90 -5.88 8.91
N PRO A 53 -2.08 -5.36 9.28
CA PRO A 53 -2.18 -4.05 9.93
C PRO A 53 -1.39 -4.04 11.23
N GLY A 54 -0.66 -2.95 11.46
CA GLY A 54 0.17 -2.85 12.66
C GLY A 54 1.53 -3.50 12.52
N GLY A 55 1.74 -4.27 11.46
CA GLY A 55 3.03 -4.87 11.21
C GLY A 55 4.03 -3.86 10.64
N ALA A 56 5.24 -4.32 10.40
CA ALA A 56 6.28 -3.46 9.88
C ALA A 56 6.07 -3.15 8.41
N TYR A 57 6.62 -2.01 7.96
CA TYR A 57 6.62 -1.65 6.54
C TYR A 57 7.77 -2.35 5.83
N ARG A 58 7.70 -3.66 5.75
CA ARG A 58 8.69 -4.46 5.04
C ARG A 58 8.13 -4.87 3.70
N ARG A 59 9.03 -5.20 2.77
CA ARG A 59 8.60 -5.56 1.42
C ARG A 59 7.62 -6.71 1.40
N GLU A 60 7.80 -7.67 2.28
CA GLU A 60 6.90 -8.82 2.35
C GLU A 60 5.55 -8.49 3.00
N ASN A 61 5.41 -7.29 3.56
CA ASN A 61 4.19 -6.90 4.25
C ASN A 61 3.54 -5.65 3.65
N VAL A 62 3.90 -5.28 2.44
CA VAL A 62 3.28 -4.13 1.80
C VAL A 62 2.76 -4.52 0.42
N GLN A 63 1.70 -3.82 0.02
CA GLN A 63 1.11 -3.99 -1.28
C GLN A 63 0.66 -2.63 -1.78
N PRO A 64 0.59 -2.43 -3.11
CA PRO A 64 0.20 -1.13 -3.63
C PRO A 64 -1.29 -0.88 -3.43
N SER A 65 -1.62 0.34 -3.02
CA SER A 65 -3.00 0.71 -2.79
C SER A 65 -3.20 2.17 -3.18
N CYS A 66 -4.39 2.48 -3.66
CA CYS A 66 -4.74 3.87 -3.85
C CYS A 66 -5.13 4.46 -2.49
N ARG A 67 -5.10 5.78 -2.41
CA ARG A 67 -5.37 6.46 -1.16
C ARG A 67 -6.75 6.13 -0.61
N SER A 68 -7.72 6.07 -1.49
CA SER A 68 -9.10 5.80 -1.09
C SER A 68 -9.25 4.43 -0.44
N CYS A 69 -8.73 3.40 -1.07
CA CYS A 69 -8.81 2.06 -0.50
C CYS A 69 -8.00 1.94 0.78
N ASN A 70 -6.83 2.56 0.82
CA ASN A 70 -5.97 2.51 2.00
C ASN A 70 -6.65 3.17 3.20
N SER A 71 -7.24 4.34 2.99
CA SER A 71 -7.97 5.04 4.06
C SER A 71 -9.19 4.25 4.52
N SER A 72 -9.97 3.74 3.57
CA SER A 72 -11.16 2.99 3.91
C SER A 72 -10.84 1.74 4.71
N ARG A 73 -9.81 1.03 4.31
CA ARG A 73 -9.38 -0.17 4.99
C ARG A 73 -8.90 0.13 6.41
N GLY A 74 -8.19 1.25 6.58
CA GLY A 74 -7.68 1.65 7.88
C GLY A 74 -8.76 2.09 8.85
N ASN A 75 -9.88 2.59 8.32
CA ASN A 75 -10.95 3.14 9.15
C ASN A 75 -12.09 2.17 9.40
N ASN A 76 -12.10 1.05 8.72
CA ASN A 76 -13.24 0.12 8.83
C ASN A 76 -12.71 -1.32 8.80
N ALA A 77 -12.75 -1.96 9.95
CA ALA A 77 -12.26 -3.32 10.09
C ALA A 77 -13.05 -4.33 9.25
N SER A 78 -14.29 -3.98 8.93
CA SER A 78 -15.15 -4.87 8.12
C SER A 78 -15.04 -4.60 6.64
N TRP A 79 -14.19 -3.66 6.24
CA TRP A 79 -14.06 -3.28 4.86
C TRP A 79 -13.55 -4.44 4.01
N VAL A 80 -14.15 -4.61 2.85
CA VAL A 80 -13.78 -5.66 1.90
C VAL A 80 -13.29 -4.99 0.62
N SER A 81 -12.20 -5.49 0.07
CA SER A 81 -11.67 -4.98 -1.18
C SER A 81 -12.72 -5.03 -2.28
N PRO A 82 -12.86 -3.98 -3.08
CA PRO A 82 -13.74 -4.04 -4.25
C PRO A 82 -13.42 -5.24 -5.15
N ARG A 83 -12.15 -5.56 -5.28
CA ARG A 83 -11.73 -6.73 -6.07
C ARG A 83 -12.32 -8.03 -5.50
N MET A 84 -12.27 -8.18 -4.18
CA MET A 84 -12.79 -9.38 -3.55
C MET A 84 -14.31 -9.43 -3.63
N ALA A 85 -14.96 -8.27 -3.46
CA ALA A 85 -16.40 -8.19 -3.56
C ALA A 85 -16.87 -8.54 -4.96
N ALA A 86 -16.12 -8.15 -5.98
CA ALA A 86 -16.48 -8.42 -7.37
C ALA A 86 -16.37 -9.90 -7.72
N VAL A 87 -15.54 -10.65 -7.01
CA VAL A 87 -15.36 -12.06 -7.27
C VAL A 87 -16.46 -12.90 -6.66
N THR A 88 -17.13 -12.39 -5.67
CA THR A 88 -18.20 -13.11 -4.98
C THR A 88 -19.39 -13.28 -5.92
N VAL A 89 -19.85 -14.46 -6.06
CA VAL A 89 -20.97 -14.77 -6.92
C VAL A 89 -22.08 -15.38 -6.09
#